data_0262c8adccf5725b2df74187394cb01d
#
_entry.id   0262c8adccf5725b2df74187394cb01d
#
_cell.length_a   1.000
_cell.length_b   1.000
_cell.length_c   1.000
_cell.angle_alpha   90.00
_cell.angle_beta   90.00
_cell.angle_gamma   90.00
#
_symmetry.space_group_name_H-M   'P 1'
#
loop_
_entity.id
_entity.type
_entity.pdbx_description
1 polymer ?
#
loop_
_entity_poly.entity_id
_entity_poly.type
_entity_poly.pdbx_seq_one_letter_code
_entity_poly.pdbx_strand_id
1 'polypeptide(L)'
;WLARAAAETDAKLVAFSSDQVYAGVQQQGPLPETLALHPANIYGQYKLKAEQRVLELCPDSVHLRASWMYDLPGYGLPIRGNLPLNLLRAALKGEALRFSRNDHRGVTYVRQVIENLEPAMTLPGGVYNFGSGNAENMVCTARQFAETLGIAVQIEKESWGRNLVMDTTKLERFGIRFDTTQQGIQRCLKDYGLRTL
;
A
#
# COMPACT_ATOMS: atom_id res chain seq x y z
N TRP A 1 1.55 21.45 -13.31
CA TRP A 1 0.54 22.47 -13.06
C TRP A 1 0.19 22.55 -11.57
N LEU A 2 -0.34 21.49 -10.94
CA LEU A 2 -0.79 21.51 -9.54
C LEU A 2 0.30 21.97 -8.56
N ALA A 3 1.56 21.50 -8.73
CA ALA A 3 2.66 21.92 -7.87
C ALA A 3 2.96 23.41 -7.95
N ARG A 4 2.89 24.00 -9.15
CA ARG A 4 3.06 25.44 -9.33
C ARG A 4 1.90 26.22 -8.69
N ALA A 5 0.67 25.81 -8.97
CA ALA A 5 -0.50 26.45 -8.38
C ALA A 5 -0.46 26.41 -6.84
N ALA A 6 -0.08 25.26 -6.26
CA ALA A 6 0.07 25.13 -4.81
C ALA A 6 1.15 26.08 -4.27
N ALA A 7 2.31 26.14 -4.92
CA ALA A 7 3.39 27.04 -4.51
C ALA A 7 3.03 28.53 -4.64
N GLU A 8 2.28 28.92 -5.69
CA GLU A 8 1.82 30.31 -5.91
C GLU A 8 0.72 30.75 -4.95
N THR A 9 -0.07 29.80 -4.43
CA THR A 9 -1.21 30.10 -3.54
C THR A 9 -0.97 29.72 -2.08
N ASP A 10 0.24 29.25 -1.73
CA ASP A 10 0.58 28.72 -0.42
C ASP A 10 -0.37 27.58 0.04
N ALA A 11 -0.89 26.81 -0.92
CA ALA A 11 -1.79 25.71 -0.65
C ALA A 11 -1.02 24.44 -0.36
N LYS A 12 -1.44 23.70 0.67
CA LYS A 12 -0.85 22.40 0.99
C LYS A 12 -1.16 21.37 -0.09
N LEU A 13 -0.11 20.84 -0.73
CA LEU A 13 -0.23 19.78 -1.72
C LEU A 13 0.11 18.41 -1.11
N VAL A 14 -0.86 17.51 -1.08
CA VAL A 14 -0.66 16.10 -0.71
C VAL A 14 -0.88 15.22 -1.94
N ALA A 15 0.11 14.42 -2.29
CA ALA A 15 0.10 13.58 -3.48
C ALA A 15 0.35 12.11 -3.14
N PHE A 16 -0.44 11.20 -3.73
CA PHE A 16 -0.17 9.78 -3.63
C PHE A 16 0.93 9.34 -4.59
N SER A 17 2.00 8.79 -4.01
CA SER A 17 3.00 8.00 -4.68
C SER A 17 2.72 6.51 -4.49
N SER A 18 3.71 5.64 -4.59
CA SER A 18 3.53 4.19 -4.53
C SER A 18 4.77 3.49 -3.97
N ASP A 19 4.55 2.35 -3.30
CA ASP A 19 5.59 1.39 -2.95
C ASP A 19 6.39 0.89 -4.16
N GLN A 20 5.86 1.02 -5.39
CA GLN A 20 6.55 0.62 -6.61
C GLN A 20 7.80 1.46 -6.93
N VAL A 21 8.02 2.55 -6.24
CA VAL A 21 9.30 3.28 -6.30
C VAL A 21 10.47 2.45 -5.76
N TYR A 22 10.17 1.45 -4.91
CA TYR A 22 11.15 0.49 -4.39
C TYR A 22 11.36 -0.75 -5.29
N ALA A 23 10.62 -0.88 -6.39
CA ALA A 23 10.75 -2.04 -7.26
C ALA A 23 12.19 -2.17 -7.79
N GLY A 24 12.82 -3.32 -7.57
CA GLY A 24 14.21 -3.59 -7.96
C GLY A 24 15.24 -3.35 -6.85
N VAL A 25 14.84 -2.83 -5.69
CA VAL A 25 15.72 -2.73 -4.51
C VAL A 25 16.06 -4.14 -4.04
N GLN A 26 17.36 -4.41 -3.85
CA GLN A 26 17.87 -5.72 -3.39
C GLN A 26 17.99 -5.83 -1.87
N GLN A 27 17.84 -4.72 -1.15
CA GLN A 27 17.89 -4.68 0.31
C GLN A 27 16.75 -5.52 0.91
N GLN A 28 17.08 -6.31 1.92
CA GLN A 28 16.12 -7.06 2.71
C GLN A 28 15.53 -6.19 3.85
N GLY A 29 14.34 -6.59 4.32
CA GLY A 29 13.65 -5.90 5.42
C GLY A 29 12.96 -4.60 5.00
N PRO A 30 12.49 -3.82 5.98
CA PRO A 30 11.79 -2.56 5.72
C PRO A 30 12.66 -1.53 5.03
N LEU A 31 12.09 -0.86 4.01
CA LEU A 31 12.77 0.09 3.14
C LEU A 31 12.44 1.53 3.58
N PRO A 32 13.44 2.29 4.07
CA PRO A 32 13.23 3.67 4.48
C PRO A 32 13.17 4.62 3.27
N GLU A 33 12.58 5.80 3.47
CA GLU A 33 12.42 6.83 2.43
C GLU A 33 13.76 7.41 1.94
N THR A 34 14.83 7.23 2.69
CA THR A 34 16.17 7.78 2.42
C THR A 34 16.98 6.99 1.39
N LEU A 35 16.46 5.84 0.94
CA LEU A 35 17.17 5.02 -0.04
C LEU A 35 17.30 5.74 -1.39
N ALA A 36 18.47 5.60 -2.02
CA ALA A 36 18.65 5.93 -3.43
C ALA A 36 17.89 4.92 -4.30
N LEU A 37 16.95 5.40 -5.12
CA LEU A 37 16.00 4.57 -5.83
C LEU A 37 16.22 4.58 -7.35
N HIS A 38 16.17 3.39 -7.93
CA HIS A 38 16.19 3.16 -9.38
C HIS A 38 15.13 2.11 -9.74
N PRO A 39 13.82 2.51 -9.78
CA PRO A 39 12.75 1.54 -9.95
C PRO A 39 12.87 0.72 -11.22
N ALA A 40 12.75 -0.61 -11.10
CA ALA A 40 12.88 -1.54 -12.22
C ALA A 40 11.68 -1.52 -13.19
N ASN A 41 10.55 -0.91 -12.80
CA ASN A 41 9.36 -0.82 -13.64
C ASN A 41 9.03 0.64 -13.99
N ILE A 42 8.39 0.82 -15.14
CA ILE A 42 8.03 2.14 -15.68
C ILE A 42 7.12 2.93 -14.73
N TYR A 43 6.15 2.25 -14.08
CA TYR A 43 5.24 2.91 -13.15
C TYR A 43 5.99 3.51 -11.95
N GLY A 44 6.89 2.75 -11.33
CA GLY A 44 7.73 3.23 -10.24
C GLY A 44 8.64 4.40 -10.66
N GLN A 45 9.23 4.32 -11.86
CA GLN A 45 10.05 5.40 -12.42
C GLN A 45 9.26 6.71 -12.57
N TYR A 46 8.03 6.64 -13.11
CA TYR A 46 7.17 7.83 -13.21
C TYR A 46 6.74 8.37 -11.86
N LYS A 47 6.43 7.50 -10.90
CA LYS A 47 6.08 7.92 -9.54
C LYS A 47 7.25 8.62 -8.86
N LEU A 48 8.45 8.05 -8.92
CA LEU A 48 9.66 8.66 -8.36
C LEU A 48 9.98 10.01 -9.01
N LYS A 49 9.91 10.08 -10.34
CA LYS A 49 10.13 11.33 -11.08
C LYS A 49 9.08 12.40 -10.70
N ALA A 50 7.84 12.00 -10.45
CA ALA A 50 6.80 12.92 -10.00
C ALA A 50 7.08 13.44 -8.59
N GLU A 51 7.50 12.58 -7.63
CA GLU A 51 7.95 13.02 -6.30
C GLU A 51 9.03 14.10 -6.42
N GLN A 52 10.10 13.81 -7.13
CA GLN A 52 11.24 14.72 -7.31
C GLN A 52 10.79 16.05 -7.93
N ARG A 53 10.06 15.99 -9.04
CA ARG A 53 9.65 17.19 -9.77
C ARG A 53 8.67 18.06 -8.98
N VAL A 54 7.79 17.46 -8.21
CA VAL A 54 6.83 18.21 -7.39
C VAL A 54 7.54 18.85 -6.21
N LEU A 55 8.46 18.14 -5.53
CA LEU A 55 9.25 18.70 -4.42
C LEU A 55 10.17 19.85 -4.86
N GLU A 56 10.74 19.79 -6.08
CA GLU A 56 11.50 20.90 -6.65
C GLU A 56 10.65 22.19 -6.83
N LEU A 57 9.38 22.04 -7.18
CA LEU A 57 8.46 23.15 -7.44
C LEU A 57 7.68 23.63 -6.22
N CYS A 58 7.40 22.73 -5.29
CA CYS A 58 6.63 22.94 -4.08
C CYS A 58 7.27 22.11 -2.94
N PRO A 59 8.33 22.63 -2.29
CA PRO A 59 9.07 21.89 -1.26
C PRO A 59 8.21 21.46 -0.08
N ASP A 60 7.14 22.19 0.22
CA ASP A 60 6.18 21.87 1.28
C ASP A 60 5.16 20.78 0.92
N SER A 61 5.21 20.25 -0.32
CA SER A 61 4.33 19.16 -0.72
C SER A 61 4.65 17.86 0.05
N VAL A 62 3.62 17.07 0.33
CA VAL A 62 3.70 15.77 1.00
C VAL A 62 3.43 14.67 -0.01
N HIS A 63 4.33 13.70 -0.10
CA HIS A 63 4.21 12.55 -0.98
C HIS A 63 4.02 11.28 -0.18
N LEU A 64 2.86 10.63 -0.33
CA LEU A 64 2.49 9.42 0.38
C LEU A 64 2.77 8.20 -0.50
N ARG A 65 3.83 7.44 -0.21
CA ARG A 65 4.13 6.17 -0.88
C ARG A 65 3.16 5.11 -0.37
N ALA A 66 2.03 4.96 -1.03
CA ALA A 66 1.00 4.01 -0.62
C ALA A 66 1.38 2.57 -1.00
N SER A 67 1.10 1.62 -0.10
CA SER A 67 1.16 0.19 -0.38
C SER A 67 -0.07 -0.26 -1.20
N TRP A 68 -0.15 -1.55 -1.54
CA TRP A 68 -1.33 -2.09 -2.21
C TRP A 68 -2.56 -1.98 -1.29
N MET A 69 -3.59 -1.29 -1.77
CA MET A 69 -4.80 -1.02 -1.00
C MET A 69 -5.93 -1.98 -1.38
N TYR A 70 -6.82 -2.25 -0.43
CA TYR A 70 -8.02 -3.03 -0.65
C TYR A 70 -9.21 -2.48 0.13
N ASP A 71 -10.39 -2.82 -0.36
CA ASP A 71 -11.67 -2.73 0.32
C ASP A 71 -12.59 -3.86 -0.16
N LEU A 72 -13.69 -4.08 0.55
CA LEU A 72 -14.77 -4.94 0.08
C LEU A 72 -15.77 -4.14 -0.77
N PRO A 73 -16.52 -4.79 -1.68
CA PRO A 73 -17.54 -4.13 -2.47
C PRO A 73 -18.62 -3.49 -1.59
N GLY A 74 -18.93 -2.24 -1.86
CA GLY A 74 -19.98 -1.52 -1.14
C GLY A 74 -20.50 -0.35 -1.96
N TYR A 75 -21.65 0.17 -1.58
CA TYR A 75 -22.23 1.41 -2.10
C TYR A 75 -22.43 1.48 -3.63
N GLY A 76 -22.49 0.34 -4.33
CA GLY A 76 -22.63 0.30 -5.78
C GLY A 76 -21.46 0.90 -6.57
N LEU A 77 -20.34 1.19 -5.92
CA LEU A 77 -19.16 1.75 -6.56
C LEU A 77 -18.35 0.66 -7.26
N PRO A 78 -17.80 0.91 -8.47
CA PRO A 78 -16.94 -0.04 -9.14
C PRO A 78 -15.59 -0.12 -8.41
N ILE A 79 -15.28 -1.29 -7.87
CA ILE A 79 -13.99 -1.58 -7.25
C ILE A 79 -13.13 -2.38 -8.21
N ARG A 80 -11.89 -1.92 -8.45
CA ARG A 80 -10.89 -2.68 -9.18
C ARG A 80 -10.46 -3.91 -8.39
N GLY A 81 -9.91 -4.92 -9.07
CA GLY A 81 -9.39 -6.12 -8.42
C GLY A 81 -8.38 -5.76 -7.34
N ASN A 82 -8.57 -6.33 -6.15
CA ASN A 82 -7.68 -6.24 -4.99
C ASN A 82 -7.51 -7.63 -4.38
N LEU A 83 -6.67 -7.79 -3.37
CA LEU A 83 -6.35 -9.11 -2.83
C LEU A 83 -7.60 -9.87 -2.34
N PRO A 84 -8.46 -9.35 -1.45
CA PRO A 84 -9.69 -10.03 -1.03
C PRO A 84 -10.61 -10.41 -2.20
N LEU A 85 -10.84 -9.48 -3.12
CA LEU A 85 -11.72 -9.73 -4.27
C LEU A 85 -11.16 -10.78 -5.24
N ASN A 86 -9.85 -10.79 -5.44
CA ASN A 86 -9.21 -11.81 -6.28
C ASN A 86 -9.35 -13.19 -5.65
N LEU A 87 -9.17 -13.31 -4.32
CA LEU A 87 -9.35 -14.54 -3.57
C LEU A 87 -10.80 -15.02 -3.64
N LEU A 88 -11.78 -14.13 -3.40
CA LEU A 88 -13.21 -14.45 -3.49
C LEU A 88 -13.60 -14.93 -4.90
N ARG A 89 -13.15 -14.24 -5.94
CA ARG A 89 -13.41 -14.62 -7.33
C ARG A 89 -12.83 -15.99 -7.68
N ALA A 90 -11.59 -16.24 -7.26
CA ALA A 90 -10.92 -17.52 -7.48
C ALA A 90 -11.65 -18.65 -6.76
N ALA A 91 -12.05 -18.45 -5.49
CA ALA A 91 -12.81 -19.43 -4.72
C ALA A 91 -14.16 -19.77 -5.40
N LEU A 92 -14.91 -18.75 -5.87
CA LEU A 92 -16.20 -18.94 -6.55
C LEU A 92 -16.06 -19.67 -7.89
N LYS A 93 -14.94 -19.49 -8.59
CA LYS A 93 -14.71 -20.11 -9.90
C LYS A 93 -13.95 -21.43 -9.83
N GLY A 94 -13.43 -21.82 -8.67
CA GLY A 94 -12.52 -22.96 -8.53
C GLY A 94 -11.16 -22.76 -9.21
N GLU A 95 -10.73 -21.50 -9.39
CA GLU A 95 -9.47 -21.13 -10.02
C GLU A 95 -8.34 -21.08 -8.99
N ALA A 96 -7.10 -21.41 -9.41
CA ALA A 96 -5.91 -21.19 -8.58
C ALA A 96 -5.36 -19.78 -8.74
N LEU A 97 -4.83 -19.22 -7.67
CA LEU A 97 -4.08 -17.96 -7.69
C LEU A 97 -2.59 -18.22 -7.47
N ARG A 98 -1.74 -17.41 -8.10
CA ARG A 98 -0.28 -17.52 -8.03
C ARG A 98 0.32 -16.40 -7.22
N PHE A 99 1.10 -16.75 -6.20
CA PHE A 99 1.86 -15.80 -5.39
C PHE A 99 3.28 -16.29 -5.19
N SER A 100 4.23 -15.36 -5.06
CA SER A 100 5.61 -15.72 -4.78
C SER A 100 5.89 -15.75 -3.27
N ARG A 101 6.73 -16.74 -2.87
CA ARG A 101 7.29 -16.80 -1.51
C ARG A 101 8.31 -15.71 -1.23
N ASN A 102 8.86 -15.11 -2.29
CA ASN A 102 9.87 -14.07 -2.20
C ASN A 102 9.29 -12.67 -2.53
N ASP A 103 7.97 -12.56 -2.65
CA ASP A 103 7.27 -11.27 -2.75
C ASP A 103 6.85 -10.82 -1.35
N HIS A 104 7.42 -9.71 -0.89
CA HIS A 104 7.16 -9.12 0.42
C HIS A 104 6.64 -7.70 0.24
N ARG A 105 5.45 -7.43 0.77
CA ARG A 105 4.83 -6.10 0.72
C ARG A 105 3.69 -5.97 1.72
N GLY A 106 3.39 -4.74 2.11
CA GLY A 106 2.19 -4.41 2.85
C GLY A 106 0.93 -4.43 1.96
N VAL A 107 -0.21 -4.78 2.56
CA VAL A 107 -1.54 -4.69 1.93
C VAL A 107 -2.46 -3.96 2.91
N THR A 108 -2.93 -2.77 2.54
CA THR A 108 -3.56 -1.82 3.47
C THR A 108 -5.06 -1.73 3.24
N TYR A 109 -5.84 -1.81 4.31
CA TYR A 109 -7.26 -1.51 4.30
C TYR A 109 -7.48 -0.02 4.03
N VAL A 110 -8.23 0.31 2.99
CA VAL A 110 -8.35 1.69 2.47
C VAL A 110 -8.93 2.67 3.50
N ARG A 111 -9.78 2.20 4.40
CA ARG A 111 -10.35 3.05 5.47
C ARG A 111 -9.27 3.65 6.36
N GLN A 112 -8.22 2.89 6.66
CA GLN A 112 -7.09 3.42 7.43
C GLN A 112 -6.31 4.49 6.65
N VAL A 113 -6.24 4.37 5.33
CA VAL A 113 -5.67 5.42 4.47
C VAL A 113 -6.47 6.70 4.60
N ILE A 114 -7.81 6.61 4.54
CA ILE A 114 -8.71 7.76 4.67
C ILE A 114 -8.60 8.41 6.05
N GLU A 115 -8.61 7.62 7.13
CA GLU A 115 -8.48 8.09 8.50
C GLU A 115 -7.16 8.82 8.76
N ASN A 116 -6.09 8.42 8.08
CA ASN A 116 -4.77 9.01 8.20
C ASN A 116 -4.50 10.17 7.21
N LEU A 117 -5.45 10.50 6.31
CA LEU A 117 -5.26 11.59 5.34
C LEU A 117 -5.24 12.97 6.01
N GLU A 118 -6.17 13.25 6.90
CA GLU A 118 -6.23 14.54 7.59
C GLU A 118 -4.96 14.81 8.41
N PRO A 119 -4.47 13.87 9.26
CA PRO A 119 -3.16 14.02 9.89
C PRO A 119 -2.01 14.20 8.89
N ALA A 120 -2.05 13.49 7.76
CA ALA A 120 -1.01 13.61 6.74
C ALA A 120 -0.94 14.99 6.08
N MET A 121 -2.04 15.76 6.08
CA MET A 121 -2.06 17.13 5.56
C MET A 121 -1.21 18.09 6.41
N THR A 122 -0.94 17.76 7.66
CA THR A 122 -0.13 18.59 8.57
C THR A 122 1.35 18.22 8.58
N LEU A 123 1.75 17.17 7.86
CA LEU A 123 3.15 16.75 7.78
C LEU A 123 4.03 17.82 7.14
N PRO A 124 5.28 17.97 7.59
CA PRO A 124 6.29 18.73 6.85
C PRO A 124 6.45 18.23 5.41
N GLY A 125 6.85 19.09 4.50
CA GLY A 125 7.13 18.70 3.13
C GLY A 125 8.11 17.53 3.03
N GLY A 126 7.87 16.64 2.09
CA GLY A 126 8.71 15.47 1.87
C GLY A 126 7.97 14.19 1.50
N VAL A 127 8.69 13.07 1.55
CA VAL A 127 8.19 11.76 1.18
C VAL A 127 7.97 10.91 2.44
N TYR A 128 6.87 10.17 2.47
CA TYR A 128 6.48 9.31 3.60
C TYR A 128 5.97 7.96 3.10
N ASN A 129 6.46 6.89 3.70
CA ASN A 129 5.91 5.55 3.53
C ASN A 129 4.54 5.48 4.22
N PHE A 130 3.50 5.12 3.47
CA PHE A 130 2.12 5.29 3.91
C PHE A 130 1.30 4.01 3.67
N GLY A 131 1.19 3.18 4.70
CA GLY A 131 0.47 1.91 4.63
C GLY A 131 0.89 0.91 5.68
N SER A 132 0.22 -0.23 5.67
CA SER A 132 0.39 -1.33 6.61
C SER A 132 1.75 -2.02 6.47
N GLY A 133 2.40 -2.30 7.58
CA GLY A 133 3.51 -3.24 7.61
C GLY A 133 3.05 -4.68 7.39
N ASN A 134 3.95 -5.53 6.90
CA ASN A 134 3.71 -6.96 6.73
C ASN A 134 5.01 -7.74 6.99
N ALA A 135 5.00 -8.63 7.96
CA ALA A 135 6.14 -9.52 8.24
C ALA A 135 6.18 -10.74 7.32
N GLU A 136 5.05 -11.04 6.65
CA GLU A 136 4.87 -12.24 5.87
C GLU A 136 5.10 -12.02 4.37
N ASN A 137 5.43 -13.10 3.65
CA ASN A 137 5.42 -13.09 2.20
C ASN A 137 3.99 -13.19 1.64
N MET A 138 3.82 -12.90 0.35
CA MET A 138 2.49 -12.85 -0.28
C MET A 138 1.78 -14.21 -0.35
N VAL A 139 2.47 -15.35 -0.30
CA VAL A 139 1.82 -16.68 -0.19
C VAL A 139 1.17 -16.82 1.19
N CYS A 140 1.89 -16.50 2.26
CA CYS A 140 1.36 -16.55 3.63
C CYS A 140 0.23 -15.53 3.80
N THR A 141 0.43 -14.30 3.33
CA THR A 141 -0.59 -13.24 3.37
C THR A 141 -1.88 -13.66 2.67
N ALA A 142 -1.80 -14.21 1.45
CA ALA A 142 -2.98 -14.65 0.72
C ALA A 142 -3.72 -15.79 1.43
N ARG A 143 -3.00 -16.72 2.07
CA ARG A 143 -3.61 -17.78 2.89
C ARG A 143 -4.32 -17.23 4.11
N GLN A 144 -3.67 -16.34 4.86
CA GLN A 144 -4.27 -15.69 6.02
C GLN A 144 -5.54 -14.91 5.66
N PHE A 145 -5.53 -14.21 4.51
CA PHE A 145 -6.72 -13.53 4.01
C PHE A 145 -7.83 -14.53 3.64
N ALA A 146 -7.51 -15.62 2.96
CA ALA A 146 -8.49 -16.66 2.62
C ALA A 146 -9.10 -17.29 3.88
N GLU A 147 -8.27 -17.65 4.87
CA GLU A 147 -8.71 -18.16 6.16
C GLU A 147 -9.61 -17.17 6.89
N THR A 148 -9.21 -15.90 6.98
CA THR A 148 -9.99 -14.85 7.64
C THR A 148 -11.33 -14.58 6.92
N LEU A 149 -11.37 -14.75 5.59
CA LEU A 149 -12.59 -14.66 4.78
C LEU A 149 -13.46 -15.93 4.84
N GLY A 150 -12.98 -17.00 5.46
CA GLY A 150 -13.68 -18.29 5.51
C GLY A 150 -13.83 -18.97 4.15
N ILE A 151 -12.88 -18.76 3.22
CA ILE A 151 -12.95 -19.30 1.86
C ILE A 151 -11.82 -20.29 1.57
N ALA A 152 -12.13 -21.33 0.79
CA ALA A 152 -11.15 -22.26 0.26
C ALA A 152 -10.70 -21.80 -1.13
N VAL A 153 -9.40 -21.55 -1.30
CA VAL A 153 -8.81 -21.17 -2.59
C VAL A 153 -7.46 -21.88 -2.75
N GLN A 154 -7.20 -22.38 -3.96
CA GLN A 154 -5.92 -22.98 -4.29
C GLN A 154 -4.88 -21.88 -4.52
N ILE A 155 -3.76 -21.94 -3.77
CA ILE A 155 -2.65 -20.99 -3.92
C ILE A 155 -1.43 -21.73 -4.41
N GLU A 156 -1.06 -21.47 -5.66
CA GLU A 156 0.17 -21.94 -6.30
C GLU A 156 1.34 -21.03 -5.92
N LYS A 157 2.52 -21.64 -5.75
CA LYS A 157 3.72 -20.93 -5.28
C LYS A 157 4.67 -20.68 -6.44
N GLU A 158 5.11 -19.44 -6.55
CA GLU A 158 6.17 -19.00 -7.46
C GLU A 158 7.44 -18.62 -6.70
N SER A 159 8.54 -18.37 -7.42
CA SER A 159 9.87 -18.11 -6.83
C SER A 159 10.48 -16.76 -7.21
N TRP A 160 9.82 -15.92 -8.03
CA TRP A 160 10.32 -14.57 -8.32
C TRP A 160 10.33 -13.71 -7.05
N GLY A 161 11.29 -12.80 -6.96
CA GLY A 161 11.51 -12.00 -5.75
C GLY A 161 11.19 -10.54 -5.92
N ARG A 162 10.65 -9.93 -4.84
CA ARG A 162 10.44 -8.50 -4.73
C ARG A 162 10.30 -8.12 -3.25
N ASN A 163 11.01 -7.07 -2.84
CA ASN A 163 10.79 -6.47 -1.53
C ASN A 163 10.21 -5.06 -1.69
N LEU A 164 9.00 -4.85 -1.19
CA LEU A 164 8.29 -3.57 -1.12
C LEU A 164 7.80 -3.29 0.31
N VAL A 165 8.39 -3.94 1.31
CA VAL A 165 8.07 -3.67 2.72
C VAL A 165 8.62 -2.30 3.08
N MET A 166 7.75 -1.40 3.45
CA MET A 166 8.08 -0.03 3.79
C MET A 166 8.39 0.13 5.28
N ASP A 167 9.44 0.89 5.60
CA ASP A 167 9.70 1.36 6.97
C ASP A 167 8.81 2.58 7.25
N THR A 168 7.91 2.47 8.21
CA THR A 168 6.97 3.53 8.60
C THR A 168 7.43 4.36 9.79
N THR A 169 8.63 4.11 10.31
CA THR A 169 9.16 4.78 11.51
C THR A 169 9.14 6.30 11.39
N LYS A 170 9.43 6.84 10.19
CA LYS A 170 9.36 8.28 9.94
C LYS A 170 7.95 8.83 10.15
N LEU A 171 6.95 8.16 9.63
CA LEU A 171 5.54 8.54 9.74
C LEU A 171 5.03 8.44 11.19
N GLU A 172 5.44 7.39 11.89
CA GLU A 172 5.04 7.13 13.28
C GLU A 172 5.50 8.21 14.26
N ARG A 173 6.61 8.91 13.97
CA ARG A 173 7.09 10.06 14.77
C ARG A 173 6.10 11.23 14.77
N PHE A 174 5.21 11.28 13.78
CA PHE A 174 4.12 12.27 13.69
C PHE A 174 2.78 11.73 14.21
N GLY A 175 2.80 10.55 14.88
CA GLY A 175 1.60 9.95 15.46
C GLY A 175 0.70 9.21 14.46
N ILE A 176 1.08 9.14 13.18
CA ILE A 176 0.32 8.44 12.13
C ILE A 176 0.74 6.99 12.11
N ARG A 177 -0.22 6.08 12.28
CA ARG A 177 0.03 4.63 12.34
C ARG A 177 -0.99 3.86 11.53
N PHE A 178 -0.56 2.71 11.06
CA PHE A 178 -1.40 1.72 10.38
C PHE A 178 -1.39 0.41 11.17
N ASP A 179 -2.52 -0.28 11.16
CA ASP A 179 -2.56 -1.69 11.58
C ASP A 179 -1.64 -2.52 10.65
N THR A 180 -1.16 -3.65 11.12
CA THR A 180 -0.49 -4.61 10.25
C THR A 180 -1.46 -5.11 9.17
N THR A 181 -0.92 -5.63 8.06
CA THR A 181 -1.72 -6.24 6.98
C THR A 181 -2.74 -7.24 7.52
N GLN A 182 -2.35 -8.06 8.51
CA GLN A 182 -3.24 -9.06 9.10
C GLN A 182 -4.33 -8.43 9.99
N GLN A 183 -3.98 -7.45 10.82
CA GLN A 183 -4.96 -6.73 11.64
C GLN A 183 -5.95 -5.96 10.75
N GLY A 184 -5.47 -5.40 9.64
CA GLY A 184 -6.28 -4.66 8.69
C GLY A 184 -7.42 -5.48 8.09
N ILE A 185 -7.20 -6.75 7.71
CA ILE A 185 -8.29 -7.60 7.18
C ILE A 185 -9.31 -7.96 8.26
N GLN A 186 -8.87 -8.21 9.48
CA GLN A 186 -9.77 -8.47 10.60
C GLN A 186 -10.65 -7.24 10.89
N ARG A 187 -10.04 -6.05 10.91
CA ARG A 187 -10.75 -4.79 11.06
C ARG A 187 -11.74 -4.55 9.91
N CYS A 188 -11.32 -4.79 8.67
CA CYS A 188 -12.18 -4.66 7.50
C CYS A 188 -13.45 -5.51 7.63
N LEU A 189 -13.32 -6.80 7.98
CA LEU A 189 -14.48 -7.66 8.17
C LEU A 189 -15.40 -7.18 9.30
N LYS A 190 -14.82 -6.75 10.42
CA LYS A 190 -15.58 -6.18 11.54
C LYS A 190 -16.38 -4.95 11.12
N ASP A 191 -15.75 -4.02 10.37
CA ASP A 191 -16.39 -2.80 9.90
C ASP A 191 -17.57 -3.07 8.94
N TYR A 192 -17.51 -4.17 8.19
CA TYR A 192 -18.60 -4.65 7.34
C TYR A 192 -19.62 -5.56 8.08
N GLY A 193 -19.48 -5.74 9.39
CA GLY A 193 -20.36 -6.62 10.16
C GLY A 193 -20.22 -8.12 9.82
N LEU A 194 -19.13 -8.50 9.17
CA LEU A 194 -18.82 -9.88 8.84
C LEU A 194 -18.08 -10.52 10.02
N ARG A 195 -18.47 -11.77 10.36
CA ARG A 195 -17.80 -12.52 11.41
C ARG A 195 -16.48 -13.09 10.90
N THR A 196 -15.43 -12.92 11.66
CA THR A 196 -14.22 -13.75 11.52
C THR A 196 -14.57 -15.13 12.07
N LEU A 197 -14.38 -16.16 11.27
CA LEU A 197 -14.55 -17.56 11.68
C LEU A 197 -13.40 -17.99 12.62
#